data_62332bfdfab68b9cb92d309a03c2f1c5
#
_entry.id   62332bfdfab68b9cb92d309a03c2f1c5
#
_cell.length_a   1.000
_cell.length_b   1.000
_cell.length_c   1.000
_cell.angle_alpha   90.00
_cell.angle_beta   90.00
_cell.angle_gamma   90.00
#
_symmetry.space_group_name_H-M   'P 1'
#
loop_
_entity.id
_entity.type
_entity.pdbx_description
1 polymer ?
#
loop_
_entity_poly.entity_id
_entity_poly.type
_entity_poly.pdbx_seq_one_letter_code
_entity_poly.pdbx_strand_id
1 'polypeptide(L)'
;LIDAAHQRGLMVFLDVVYNHFGPEGNYLPRIAPQFFTDAHTPWGGAINYENENVRAFAIDNALHWLDHYRFDGLRLDAVHAIVTPGEPEILQALSQAVGDLAKRTGRHIHLVLENDDNRAAVLDPHEEPPAGHYRAQWNDDYHHAWHVLMTGEDAGYYRDYQDAPARIVRSLREGFAWQGEPSSNRKGKARGEQSGHLPPTAFV
;
A
#
# COMPACT_ATOMS: atom_id res chain seq x y z
N LEU A 1 0.26 -8.90 23.93
CA LEU A 1 0.94 -9.46 22.77
C LEU A 1 2.14 -8.61 22.36
N ILE A 2 1.93 -7.32 22.00
CA ILE A 2 2.98 -6.39 21.52
C ILE A 2 4.10 -6.26 22.54
N ASP A 3 3.79 -5.98 23.81
CA ASP A 3 4.75 -5.90 24.89
C ASP A 3 5.62 -7.16 25.04
N ALA A 4 5.00 -8.34 24.96
CA ALA A 4 5.71 -9.61 25.00
C ALA A 4 6.62 -9.85 23.79
N ALA A 5 6.29 -9.31 22.62
CA ALA A 5 7.13 -9.31 21.44
C ALA A 5 8.33 -8.36 21.60
N HIS A 6 8.07 -7.15 22.07
CA HIS A 6 9.12 -6.15 22.34
C HIS A 6 10.15 -6.65 23.36
N GLN A 7 9.71 -7.34 24.44
CA GLN A 7 10.61 -7.97 25.39
C GLN A 7 11.54 -9.02 24.76
N ARG A 8 11.23 -9.51 23.57
CA ARG A 8 12.05 -10.45 22.79
C ARG A 8 12.79 -9.80 21.63
N GLY A 9 12.76 -8.47 21.54
CA GLY A 9 13.39 -7.71 20.46
C GLY A 9 12.68 -7.86 19.11
N LEU A 10 11.39 -8.23 19.09
CA LEU A 10 10.59 -8.38 17.89
C LEU A 10 9.71 -7.15 17.65
N MET A 11 9.70 -6.65 16.44
CA MET A 11 8.73 -5.64 15.99
C MET A 11 7.37 -6.30 15.70
N VAL A 12 6.30 -5.52 15.87
CA VAL A 12 4.94 -5.95 15.57
C VAL A 12 4.29 -4.96 14.61
N PHE A 13 3.85 -5.44 13.46
CA PHE A 13 3.13 -4.67 12.47
C PHE A 13 1.65 -5.03 12.49
N LEU A 14 0.80 -4.05 12.22
CA LEU A 14 -0.63 -4.25 12.00
C LEU A 14 -0.93 -4.11 10.50
N ASP A 15 -1.66 -5.08 9.97
CA ASP A 15 -2.23 -5.02 8.63
C ASP A 15 -3.54 -4.23 8.69
N VAL A 16 -3.64 -3.16 7.90
CA VAL A 16 -4.79 -2.25 7.91
C VAL A 16 -5.38 -2.07 6.52
N VAL A 17 -6.70 -2.00 6.46
CA VAL A 17 -7.47 -1.85 5.21
C VAL A 17 -8.12 -0.47 5.19
N TYR A 18 -7.57 0.44 4.39
CA TYR A 18 -8.10 1.79 4.21
C TYR A 18 -8.67 2.04 2.79
N ASN A 19 -8.73 1.00 1.96
CA ASN A 19 -9.25 1.14 0.59
C ASN A 19 -10.75 0.87 0.49
N HIS A 20 -11.34 0.10 1.42
CA HIS A 20 -12.77 -0.23 1.42
C HIS A 20 -13.25 -0.67 2.82
N PHE A 21 -14.57 -0.72 2.97
CA PHE A 21 -15.24 -1.49 4.02
C PHE A 21 -15.92 -2.71 3.38
N GLY A 22 -15.95 -3.83 4.09
CA GLY A 22 -16.58 -5.06 3.58
C GLY A 22 -18.05 -4.83 3.19
N PRO A 23 -18.55 -5.53 2.15
CA PRO A 23 -19.92 -5.32 1.67
C PRO A 23 -20.98 -5.94 2.59
N GLU A 24 -20.68 -7.11 3.16
CA GLU A 24 -21.65 -7.86 3.98
C GLU A 24 -21.62 -7.41 5.45
N GLY A 25 -22.82 -7.17 6.01
CA GLY A 25 -22.95 -6.69 7.39
C GLY A 25 -22.49 -5.24 7.60
N ASN A 26 -22.12 -4.53 6.55
CA ASN A 26 -21.72 -3.13 6.63
C ASN A 26 -22.94 -2.21 6.52
N TYR A 27 -23.35 -1.65 7.65
CA TYR A 27 -24.44 -0.68 7.71
C TYR A 27 -23.98 0.78 7.65
N LEU A 28 -22.67 1.02 7.56
CA LEU A 28 -22.09 2.37 7.54
C LEU A 28 -22.66 3.26 6.42
N PRO A 29 -22.92 2.77 5.18
CA PRO A 29 -23.54 3.59 4.14
C PRO A 29 -24.94 4.11 4.50
N ARG A 30 -25.66 3.43 5.41
CA ARG A 30 -26.99 3.85 5.87
C ARG A 30 -26.93 4.82 7.05
N ILE A 31 -25.88 4.76 7.85
CA ILE A 31 -25.69 5.55 9.08
C ILE A 31 -24.91 6.82 8.77
N ALA A 32 -23.87 6.70 7.97
CA ALA A 32 -22.94 7.78 7.63
C ALA A 32 -22.60 7.72 6.12
N PRO A 33 -23.57 8.05 5.23
CA PRO A 33 -23.39 7.95 3.78
C PRO A 33 -22.23 8.80 3.26
N GLN A 34 -21.86 9.86 3.96
CA GLN A 34 -20.72 10.73 3.62
C GLN A 34 -19.36 10.01 3.62
N PHE A 35 -19.27 8.80 4.18
CA PHE A 35 -18.07 7.97 4.14
C PHE A 35 -17.79 7.40 2.74
N PHE A 36 -18.75 7.45 1.84
CA PHE A 36 -18.64 6.80 0.53
C PHE A 36 -18.87 7.80 -0.60
N THR A 37 -18.22 7.51 -1.73
CA THR A 37 -18.51 8.16 -3.02
C THR A 37 -19.39 7.25 -3.87
N ASP A 38 -19.84 7.75 -5.04
CA ASP A 38 -20.54 6.93 -6.04
C ASP A 38 -19.61 5.96 -6.78
N ALA A 39 -18.30 6.08 -6.60
CA ALA A 39 -17.32 5.16 -7.17
C ALA A 39 -17.32 3.81 -6.41
N HIS A 40 -16.91 2.76 -7.13
CA HIS A 40 -16.86 1.41 -6.58
C HIS A 40 -15.45 0.82 -6.71
N THR A 41 -15.04 0.14 -5.66
CA THR A 41 -13.88 -0.75 -5.69
C THR A 41 -14.35 -2.19 -5.95
N PRO A 42 -13.44 -3.14 -6.25
CA PRO A 42 -13.81 -4.56 -6.37
C PRO A 42 -14.50 -5.14 -5.12
N TRP A 43 -14.33 -4.50 -3.95
CA TRP A 43 -14.83 -5.00 -2.66
C TRP A 43 -15.96 -4.16 -2.06
N GLY A 44 -16.39 -3.09 -2.71
CA GLY A 44 -17.49 -2.24 -2.22
C GLY A 44 -17.38 -0.78 -2.63
N GLY A 45 -18.19 0.08 -2.03
CA GLY A 45 -18.15 1.52 -2.27
C GLY A 45 -16.80 2.14 -1.91
N ALA A 46 -16.30 3.03 -2.76
CA ALA A 46 -15.05 3.75 -2.50
C ALA A 46 -15.21 4.71 -1.32
N ILE A 47 -14.19 4.76 -0.47
CA ILE A 47 -14.17 5.67 0.69
C ILE A 47 -13.96 7.11 0.20
N ASN A 48 -14.72 8.04 0.76
CA ASN A 48 -14.69 9.46 0.39
C ASN A 48 -13.61 10.22 1.16
N TYR A 49 -12.37 10.12 0.72
CA TYR A 49 -11.26 10.86 1.33
C TYR A 49 -11.19 12.35 0.98
N GLU A 50 -12.03 12.85 0.07
CA GLU A 50 -12.23 14.28 -0.12
C GLU A 50 -12.91 14.93 1.11
N ASN A 51 -13.74 14.15 1.81
CA ASN A 51 -14.34 14.60 3.05
C ASN A 51 -13.29 14.61 4.17
N GLU A 52 -13.02 15.79 4.72
CA GLU A 52 -12.00 16.02 5.76
C GLU A 52 -12.22 15.14 7.01
N ASN A 53 -13.47 14.92 7.42
CA ASN A 53 -13.76 14.10 8.59
C ASN A 53 -13.51 12.62 8.33
N VAL A 54 -13.77 12.14 7.11
CA VAL A 54 -13.50 10.75 6.72
C VAL A 54 -11.98 10.52 6.62
N ARG A 55 -11.26 11.49 6.04
CA ARG A 55 -9.79 11.47 5.99
C ARG A 55 -9.18 11.49 7.40
N ALA A 56 -9.66 12.38 8.27
CA ALA A 56 -9.23 12.45 9.66
C ALA A 56 -9.50 11.14 10.40
N PHE A 57 -10.66 10.52 10.21
CA PHE A 57 -10.98 9.23 10.81
C PHE A 57 -9.96 8.14 10.48
N ALA A 58 -9.54 8.04 9.22
CA ALA A 58 -8.53 7.04 8.82
C ALA A 58 -7.15 7.36 9.41
N ILE A 59 -6.74 8.64 9.40
CA ILE A 59 -5.47 9.08 9.99
C ILE A 59 -5.46 8.85 11.49
N ASP A 60 -6.50 9.25 12.20
CA ASP A 60 -6.62 9.05 13.65
C ASP A 60 -6.62 7.57 14.02
N ASN A 61 -7.26 6.72 13.21
CA ASN A 61 -7.19 5.27 13.39
C ASN A 61 -5.76 4.74 13.29
N ALA A 62 -5.00 5.16 12.27
CA ALA A 62 -3.60 4.77 12.12
C ALA A 62 -2.75 5.23 13.33
N LEU A 63 -2.90 6.49 13.73
CA LEU A 63 -2.19 7.04 14.88
C LEU A 63 -2.57 6.34 16.19
N HIS A 64 -3.85 5.96 16.35
CA HIS A 64 -4.32 5.20 17.52
C HIS A 64 -3.58 3.87 17.68
N TRP A 65 -3.46 3.11 16.60
CA TRP A 65 -2.72 1.84 16.63
C TRP A 65 -1.22 2.04 16.90
N LEU A 66 -0.62 3.03 16.28
CA LEU A 66 0.82 3.30 16.39
C LEU A 66 1.21 3.92 17.73
N ASP A 67 0.44 4.87 18.24
CA ASP A 67 0.74 5.59 19.48
C ASP A 67 0.22 4.85 20.73
N HIS A 68 -1.06 4.50 20.73
CA HIS A 68 -1.73 3.94 21.89
C HIS A 68 -1.38 2.47 22.12
N TYR A 69 -1.43 1.66 21.05
CA TYR A 69 -1.09 0.22 21.13
C TYR A 69 0.38 -0.07 20.88
N ARG A 70 1.14 0.92 20.40
CA ARG A 70 2.58 0.82 20.20
C ARG A 70 3.03 -0.18 19.15
N PHE A 71 2.23 -0.37 18.09
CA PHE A 71 2.73 -1.06 16.90
C PHE A 71 3.95 -0.35 16.33
N ASP A 72 4.89 -1.11 15.77
CA ASP A 72 6.13 -0.59 15.18
C ASP A 72 5.93 -0.15 13.73
N GLY A 73 4.84 -0.57 13.13
CA GLY A 73 4.47 -0.16 11.79
C GLY A 73 3.10 -0.65 11.37
N LEU A 74 2.68 -0.16 10.20
CA LEU A 74 1.47 -0.59 9.51
C LEU A 74 1.83 -1.14 8.14
N ARG A 75 1.16 -2.20 7.72
CA ARG A 75 1.08 -2.61 6.32
C ARG A 75 -0.27 -2.19 5.78
N LEU A 76 -0.29 -1.39 4.74
CA LEU A 76 -1.51 -0.84 4.14
C LEU A 76 -1.92 -1.71 2.96
N ASP A 77 -3.07 -2.36 3.10
CA ASP A 77 -3.66 -3.26 2.12
C ASP A 77 -4.14 -2.52 0.87
N ALA A 78 -3.82 -3.07 -0.30
CA ALA A 78 -4.35 -2.70 -1.61
C ALA A 78 -4.51 -1.18 -1.85
N VAL A 79 -3.47 -0.39 -1.55
CA VAL A 79 -3.56 1.07 -1.65
C VAL A 79 -3.82 1.58 -3.08
N HIS A 80 -3.50 0.78 -4.10
CA HIS A 80 -3.84 1.05 -5.49
C HIS A 80 -5.36 1.09 -5.76
N ALA A 81 -6.16 0.50 -4.88
CA ALA A 81 -7.62 0.53 -4.97
C ALA A 81 -8.24 1.76 -4.29
N ILE A 82 -7.45 2.60 -3.64
CA ILE A 82 -7.94 3.86 -3.06
C ILE A 82 -8.25 4.83 -4.21
N VAL A 83 -9.52 5.20 -4.32
CA VAL A 83 -9.98 6.15 -5.33
C VAL A 83 -10.02 7.54 -4.69
N THR A 84 -9.03 8.36 -4.98
CA THR A 84 -9.00 9.75 -4.52
C THR A 84 -8.89 10.68 -5.71
N PRO A 85 -9.99 11.32 -6.15
CA PRO A 85 -9.91 12.46 -7.02
C PRO A 85 -9.60 13.71 -6.17
N GLY A 86 -8.37 14.16 -6.10
CA GLY A 86 -8.02 15.40 -5.44
C GLY A 86 -6.83 15.35 -4.46
N GLU A 87 -6.35 16.51 -4.10
CA GLU A 87 -5.27 16.75 -3.16
C GLU A 87 -5.82 17.25 -1.79
N PRO A 88 -5.22 16.92 -0.65
CA PRO A 88 -4.06 16.05 -0.53
C PRO A 88 -4.44 14.57 -0.61
N GLU A 89 -3.62 13.79 -1.29
CA GLU A 89 -3.78 12.33 -1.34
C GLU A 89 -3.71 11.75 0.08
N ILE A 90 -4.62 10.81 0.40
CA ILE A 90 -4.68 10.22 1.75
C ILE A 90 -3.36 9.57 2.16
N LEU A 91 -2.64 8.94 1.23
CA LEU A 91 -1.35 8.33 1.52
C LEU A 91 -0.31 9.37 1.96
N GLN A 92 -0.27 10.53 1.31
CA GLN A 92 0.61 11.62 1.69
C GLN A 92 0.27 12.16 3.08
N ALA A 93 -1.01 12.46 3.32
CA ALA A 93 -1.48 12.97 4.60
C ALA A 93 -1.22 11.99 5.76
N LEU A 94 -1.44 10.70 5.53
CA LEU A 94 -1.19 9.65 6.50
C LEU A 94 0.31 9.52 6.81
N SER A 95 1.17 9.49 5.79
CA SER A 95 2.61 9.38 6.00
C SER A 95 3.18 10.61 6.73
N GLN A 96 2.66 11.81 6.45
CA GLN A 96 3.03 13.02 7.16
C GLN A 96 2.66 12.93 8.64
N ALA A 97 1.43 12.55 8.95
CA ALA A 97 0.94 12.42 10.34
C ALA A 97 1.75 11.37 11.13
N VAL A 98 2.08 10.24 10.50
CA VAL A 98 2.93 9.20 11.10
C VAL A 98 4.37 9.70 11.29
N GLY A 99 4.91 10.46 10.34
CA GLY A 99 6.21 11.11 10.47
C GLY A 99 6.28 12.08 11.64
N ASP A 100 5.24 12.85 11.86
CA ASP A 100 5.15 13.78 12.98
C ASP A 100 5.01 13.04 14.33
N LEU A 101 4.25 11.93 14.36
CA LEU A 101 4.21 11.04 15.53
C LEU A 101 5.60 10.45 15.83
N ALA A 102 6.31 9.97 14.82
CA ALA A 102 7.66 9.41 14.97
C ALA A 102 8.64 10.43 15.56
N LYS A 103 8.63 11.67 15.03
CA LYS A 103 9.44 12.79 15.58
C LYS A 103 9.08 13.10 17.02
N ARG A 104 7.78 13.22 17.34
CA ARG A 104 7.29 13.57 18.68
C ARG A 104 7.65 12.52 19.74
N THR A 105 7.62 11.24 19.34
CA THR A 105 7.85 10.12 20.26
C THR A 105 9.28 9.61 20.27
N GLY A 106 10.13 10.04 19.33
CA GLY A 106 11.48 9.52 19.12
C GLY A 106 11.53 8.06 18.66
N ARG A 107 10.41 7.52 18.13
CA ARG A 107 10.30 6.14 17.70
C ARG A 107 10.54 6.00 16.19
N HIS A 108 11.13 4.89 15.80
CA HIS A 108 11.09 4.46 14.40
C HIS A 108 9.73 3.80 14.14
N ILE A 109 8.97 4.36 13.21
CA ILE A 109 7.67 3.84 12.78
C ILE A 109 7.76 3.54 11.28
N HIS A 110 7.32 2.37 10.88
CA HIS A 110 7.44 1.89 9.52
C HIS A 110 6.06 1.84 8.85
N LEU A 111 5.98 2.36 7.64
CA LEU A 111 4.83 2.20 6.75
C LEU A 111 5.23 1.33 5.56
N VAL A 112 4.50 0.26 5.33
CA VAL A 112 4.71 -0.70 4.25
C VAL A 112 3.45 -0.75 3.39
N LEU A 113 3.59 -0.76 2.08
CA LEU A 113 2.46 -0.79 1.15
C LEU A 113 2.25 -2.17 0.55
N GLU A 114 1.00 -2.48 0.21
CA GLU A 114 0.67 -3.37 -0.89
C GLU A 114 0.13 -2.51 -2.04
N ASN A 115 0.84 -2.47 -3.15
CA ASN A 115 0.54 -1.56 -4.25
C ASN A 115 0.83 -2.17 -5.61
N ASP A 116 -0.19 -2.76 -6.25
CA ASP A 116 -0.06 -3.36 -7.58
C ASP A 116 0.25 -2.34 -8.70
N ASP A 117 0.13 -1.03 -8.42
CA ASP A 117 0.50 0.03 -9.36
C ASP A 117 2.02 0.26 -9.46
N ASN A 118 2.81 -0.28 -8.53
CA ASN A 118 4.26 -0.14 -8.50
C ASN A 118 4.72 1.33 -8.63
N ARG A 119 4.14 2.21 -7.81
CA ARG A 119 4.50 3.63 -7.77
C ARG A 119 5.81 3.81 -6.98
N ALA A 120 6.93 3.93 -7.69
CA ALA A 120 8.24 4.10 -7.08
C ALA A 120 8.35 5.43 -6.31
N ALA A 121 7.70 6.49 -6.81
CA ALA A 121 7.72 7.82 -6.20
C ALA A 121 7.29 7.84 -4.72
N VAL A 122 6.34 6.98 -4.30
CA VAL A 122 5.91 6.92 -2.89
C VAL A 122 6.94 6.29 -1.95
N LEU A 123 7.92 5.57 -2.51
CA LEU A 123 9.01 4.91 -1.81
C LEU A 123 10.33 5.69 -1.86
N ASP A 124 10.40 6.71 -2.73
CA ASP A 124 11.61 7.50 -2.91
C ASP A 124 11.71 8.58 -1.82
N PRO A 125 12.72 8.53 -0.94
CA PRO A 125 12.92 9.53 0.09
C PRO A 125 13.39 10.89 -0.46
N HIS A 126 13.74 10.96 -1.75
CA HIS A 126 14.26 12.15 -2.43
C HIS A 126 13.25 12.77 -3.40
N GLU A 127 12.04 12.20 -3.53
CA GLU A 127 10.99 12.77 -4.39
C GLU A 127 10.58 14.17 -3.90
N GLU A 128 10.49 15.12 -4.82
CA GLU A 128 10.14 16.51 -4.56
C GLU A 128 8.97 16.98 -5.47
N PRO A 129 7.80 17.33 -4.94
CA PRO A 129 7.40 17.26 -3.53
C PRO A 129 7.20 15.80 -3.08
N PRO A 130 7.39 15.48 -1.79
CA PRO A 130 7.30 14.10 -1.35
C PRO A 130 5.89 13.53 -1.56
N ALA A 131 5.80 12.47 -2.37
CA ALA A 131 4.55 11.77 -2.63
C ALA A 131 4.10 10.90 -1.44
N GLY A 132 5.01 10.66 -0.49
CA GLY A 132 4.82 9.91 0.74
C GLY A 132 6.15 9.35 1.22
N HIS A 133 6.26 9.02 2.48
CA HIS A 133 7.49 8.44 3.04
C HIS A 133 7.22 7.02 3.53
N TYR A 134 6.95 6.13 2.57
CA TYR A 134 6.80 4.72 2.83
C TYR A 134 8.15 4.02 2.79
N ARG A 135 8.36 3.09 3.72
CA ARG A 135 9.67 2.42 3.87
C ARG A 135 9.85 1.29 2.89
N ALA A 136 8.77 0.58 2.59
CA ALA A 136 8.83 -0.56 1.71
C ALA A 136 7.46 -0.84 1.10
N GLN A 137 7.47 -1.70 0.09
CA GLN A 137 6.30 -2.27 -0.53
C GLN A 137 6.45 -3.78 -0.65
N TRP A 138 5.39 -4.53 -0.41
CA TRP A 138 5.32 -5.93 -0.79
C TRP A 138 5.47 -6.03 -2.31
N ASN A 139 6.44 -6.83 -2.74
CA ASN A 139 6.75 -6.96 -4.16
C ASN A 139 5.88 -8.05 -4.81
N ASP A 140 4.65 -7.68 -5.17
CA ASP A 140 3.68 -8.59 -5.80
C ASP A 140 4.22 -9.19 -7.10
N ASP A 141 5.00 -8.44 -7.86
CA ASP A 141 5.63 -8.94 -9.08
C ASP A 141 6.51 -10.15 -8.81
N TYR A 142 7.26 -10.12 -7.71
CA TYR A 142 8.20 -11.18 -7.36
C TYR A 142 7.47 -12.48 -7.02
N HIS A 143 6.49 -12.43 -6.12
CA HIS A 143 5.79 -13.66 -5.73
C HIS A 143 4.83 -14.16 -6.81
N HIS A 144 4.21 -13.27 -7.62
CA HIS A 144 3.41 -13.69 -8.76
C HIS A 144 4.25 -14.41 -9.83
N ALA A 145 5.45 -13.88 -10.13
CA ALA A 145 6.35 -14.53 -11.06
C ALA A 145 6.80 -15.92 -10.55
N TRP A 146 7.10 -16.06 -9.26
CA TRP A 146 7.39 -17.37 -8.67
C TRP A 146 6.19 -18.32 -8.72
N HIS A 147 4.98 -17.83 -8.43
CA HIS A 147 3.78 -18.63 -8.54
C HIS A 147 3.61 -19.21 -9.95
N VAL A 148 3.70 -18.34 -10.96
CA VAL A 148 3.59 -18.77 -12.37
C VAL A 148 4.70 -19.76 -12.75
N LEU A 149 5.94 -19.52 -12.32
CA LEU A 149 7.05 -20.42 -12.60
C LEU A 149 6.79 -21.84 -12.03
N MET A 150 6.19 -21.93 -10.86
CA MET A 150 5.98 -23.20 -10.16
C MET A 150 4.69 -23.91 -10.59
N THR A 151 3.66 -23.19 -10.99
CA THR A 151 2.33 -23.75 -11.27
C THR A 151 1.96 -23.79 -12.75
N GLY A 152 2.56 -22.89 -13.56
CA GLY A 152 2.16 -22.68 -14.95
C GLY A 152 0.81 -21.97 -15.09
N GLU A 153 0.25 -21.38 -14.03
CA GLU A 153 -1.04 -20.69 -14.08
C GLU A 153 -0.97 -19.45 -14.98
N ASP A 154 -1.99 -19.26 -15.84
CA ASP A 154 -2.07 -18.17 -16.79
C ASP A 154 -3.39 -17.37 -16.74
N ALA A 155 -4.20 -17.61 -15.71
CA ALA A 155 -5.49 -16.94 -15.53
C ALA A 155 -5.36 -15.58 -14.82
N GLY A 156 -6.30 -14.67 -15.08
CA GLY A 156 -6.37 -13.38 -14.43
C GLY A 156 -5.07 -12.58 -14.57
N TYR A 157 -4.60 -12.03 -13.46
CA TYR A 157 -3.38 -11.22 -13.42
C TYR A 157 -2.09 -12.05 -13.62
N TYR A 158 -2.10 -13.36 -13.43
CA TYR A 158 -0.96 -14.25 -13.69
C TYR A 158 -0.57 -14.31 -15.17
N ARG A 159 -1.48 -13.96 -16.07
CA ARG A 159 -1.20 -13.86 -17.51
C ARG A 159 -0.04 -12.91 -17.83
N ASP A 160 0.15 -11.89 -17.03
CA ASP A 160 1.21 -10.90 -17.21
C ASP A 160 2.60 -11.40 -16.79
N TYR A 161 2.70 -12.64 -16.26
CA TYR A 161 3.93 -13.22 -15.74
C TYR A 161 4.38 -14.49 -16.47
N GLN A 162 3.95 -14.70 -17.72
CA GLN A 162 4.32 -15.89 -18.49
C GLN A 162 5.82 -15.98 -18.82
N ASP A 163 6.54 -14.87 -18.77
CA ASP A 163 8.01 -14.77 -18.82
C ASP A 163 8.62 -14.80 -17.42
N ALA A 164 8.09 -15.62 -16.51
CA ALA A 164 8.38 -15.63 -15.09
C ALA A 164 9.89 -15.59 -14.72
N PRO A 165 10.79 -16.37 -15.36
CA PRO A 165 12.22 -16.29 -15.05
C PRO A 165 12.80 -14.89 -15.26
N ALA A 166 12.42 -14.20 -16.35
CA ALA A 166 12.89 -12.85 -16.64
C ALA A 166 12.33 -11.84 -15.62
N ARG A 167 11.05 -12.00 -15.23
CA ARG A 167 10.41 -11.15 -14.20
C ARG A 167 11.06 -11.31 -12.83
N ILE A 168 11.38 -12.53 -12.42
CA ILE A 168 12.11 -12.80 -11.17
C ILE A 168 13.47 -12.12 -11.17
N VAL A 169 14.25 -12.31 -12.25
CA VAL A 169 15.58 -11.68 -12.38
C VAL A 169 15.48 -10.16 -12.31
N ARG A 170 14.50 -9.57 -13.01
CA ARG A 170 14.30 -8.13 -13.00
C ARG A 170 13.91 -7.63 -11.62
N SER A 171 12.97 -8.30 -10.93
CA SER A 171 12.60 -7.94 -9.55
C SER A 171 13.78 -7.95 -8.60
N LEU A 172 14.66 -8.95 -8.70
CA LEU A 172 15.86 -9.04 -7.85
C LEU A 172 16.92 -7.96 -8.17
N ARG A 173 16.99 -7.49 -9.41
CA ARG A 173 17.98 -6.51 -9.83
C ARG A 173 17.53 -5.06 -9.73
N GLU A 174 16.25 -4.81 -9.98
CA GLU A 174 15.71 -3.49 -10.24
C GLU A 174 14.49 -3.15 -9.36
N GLY A 175 14.06 -4.08 -8.50
CA GLY A 175 12.90 -3.90 -7.63
C GLY A 175 11.61 -4.39 -8.25
N PHE A 176 10.91 -3.57 -9.03
CA PHE A 176 9.69 -4.00 -9.71
C PHE A 176 9.97 -4.70 -11.04
N ALA A 177 9.18 -5.72 -11.37
CA ALA A 177 9.23 -6.35 -12.69
C ALA A 177 8.47 -5.55 -13.76
N TRP A 178 7.51 -4.72 -13.34
CA TRP A 178 6.76 -3.80 -14.20
C TRP A 178 7.19 -2.37 -13.92
N GLN A 179 7.76 -1.70 -14.92
CA GLN A 179 8.34 -0.35 -14.78
C GLN A 179 7.94 0.58 -15.93
N GLY A 180 6.67 0.53 -16.35
CA GLY A 180 6.09 1.37 -17.40
C GLY A 180 5.64 0.60 -18.64
N GLU A 181 5.84 -0.71 -18.70
CA GLU A 181 5.39 -1.52 -19.84
C GLU A 181 3.88 -1.70 -19.83
N PRO A 182 3.27 -1.89 -21.04
CA PRO A 182 1.85 -2.21 -21.15
C PRO A 182 1.50 -3.56 -20.52
N SER A 183 0.50 -3.57 -19.62
CA SER A 183 -0.01 -4.77 -18.98
C SER A 183 -1.27 -5.26 -19.67
N SER A 184 -1.35 -6.54 -19.98
CA SER A 184 -2.53 -7.14 -20.61
C SER A 184 -3.72 -7.16 -19.65
N ASN A 185 -3.45 -7.39 -18.35
CA ASN A 185 -4.45 -7.36 -17.30
C ASN A 185 -5.05 -5.95 -17.11
N ARG A 186 -4.28 -4.90 -17.46
CA ARG A 186 -4.71 -3.49 -17.44
C ARG A 186 -5.19 -2.97 -18.78
N LYS A 187 -5.61 -3.86 -19.67
CA LYS A 187 -6.12 -3.51 -21.04
C LYS A 187 -5.09 -2.69 -21.84
N GLY A 188 -3.80 -3.02 -21.72
CA GLY A 188 -2.71 -2.36 -22.43
C GLY A 188 -2.24 -1.04 -21.81
N LYS A 189 -2.75 -0.63 -20.66
CA LYS A 189 -2.21 0.53 -19.94
C LYS A 189 -0.84 0.21 -19.34
N ALA A 190 0.01 1.22 -19.26
CA ALA A 190 1.30 1.12 -18.58
C ALA A 190 1.13 0.73 -17.10
N ARG A 191 2.03 -0.12 -16.59
CA ARG A 191 2.09 -0.51 -15.18
C ARG A 191 3.48 -0.25 -14.62
N GLY A 192 3.53 0.37 -13.46
CA GLY A 192 4.75 0.58 -12.70
C GLY A 192 5.56 1.80 -13.15
N GLU A 193 6.51 2.13 -12.31
CA GLU A 193 7.49 3.19 -12.49
C GLU A 193 8.91 2.64 -12.36
N GLN A 194 9.90 3.38 -12.88
CA GLN A 194 11.31 3.00 -12.76
C GLN A 194 11.70 2.91 -11.28
N SER A 195 12.24 1.78 -10.85
CA SER A 195 12.52 1.49 -9.44
C SER A 195 13.97 1.13 -9.13
N GLY A 196 14.82 1.00 -10.14
CA GLY A 196 16.21 0.60 -9.95
C GLY A 196 17.09 1.58 -9.15
N HIS A 197 16.59 2.80 -8.89
CA HIS A 197 17.24 3.79 -8.03
C HIS A 197 16.90 3.64 -6.54
N LEU A 198 15.84 2.90 -6.22
CA LEU A 198 15.39 2.69 -4.86
C LEU A 198 16.33 1.71 -4.10
N PRO A 199 16.45 1.86 -2.79
CA PRO A 199 17.26 0.94 -2.00
C PRO A 199 16.62 -0.46 -1.99
N PRO A 200 17.41 -1.55 -1.93
CA PRO A 200 16.87 -2.92 -1.88
C PRO A 200 15.87 -3.16 -0.73
N THR A 201 16.01 -2.41 0.36
CA THR A 201 15.10 -2.46 1.52
C THR A 201 13.71 -1.88 1.25
N ALA A 202 13.50 -1.26 0.09
CA ALA A 202 12.17 -0.80 -0.33
C ALA A 202 11.27 -1.94 -0.84
N PHE A 203 11.82 -3.14 -1.01
CA PHE A 203 11.08 -4.30 -1.54
C PHE A 203 11.10 -5.45 -0.52
N VAL A 204 9.93 -5.92 -0.11
CA VAL A 204 9.73 -6.98 0.88
C VAL A 204 8.76 -8.04 0.39
#